data_f7943c8834408a75cf179aac42e3f3ba
#
_entry.id   f7943c8834408a75cf179aac42e3f3ba
#
_cell.length_a   1.000
_cell.length_b   1.000
_cell.length_c   1.000
_cell.angle_alpha   90.00
_cell.angle_beta   90.00
_cell.angle_gamma   90.00
#
_symmetry.space_group_name_H-M   'P 1'
#
loop_
_entity.id
_entity.type
_entity.pdbx_description
1 polymer ?
#
loop_
_entity_poly.entity_id
_entity_poly.type
_entity_poly.pdbx_seq_one_letter_code
_entity_poly.pdbx_strand_id
1 'polypeptide(L)'
;RTVELVPEAIYAGCFFTAATVQLLSLFVLAGLKIKRPERTASGGRPIGVFLRMPVYIIGVLCCAVGYALMSYLMTATPLQVVNVAKLGNSANATIIQWHVVAMFLPSFFTGSLIVRFGAFRILWSGVVFYLVSIFLAVTAAGFWPYWLSLVAAGLGWNFLFVGGTSLVARVAEPEERGRVQGFADLMTMTTVATASLSAG
;
A
#
# COMPACT_ATOMS: atom_id res chain seq x y z
N ARG A 1 5.16 -9.73 22.61
CA ARG A 1 5.86 -10.95 23.12
C ARG A 1 7.18 -11.23 22.39
N THR A 2 7.33 -10.85 21.12
CA THR A 2 8.61 -11.00 20.39
C THR A 2 9.64 -9.93 20.75
N VAL A 3 9.22 -8.83 21.38
CA VAL A 3 10.07 -7.72 21.81
C VAL A 3 11.04 -8.14 22.92
N GLU A 4 10.64 -9.08 23.77
CA GLU A 4 11.39 -9.50 24.98
C GLU A 4 12.27 -10.74 24.78
N LEU A 5 12.41 -11.25 23.54
CA LEU A 5 13.21 -12.45 23.26
C LEU A 5 14.71 -12.28 23.55
N VAL A 6 15.20 -11.04 23.57
CA VAL A 6 16.57 -10.69 23.91
C VAL A 6 16.53 -9.53 24.90
N PRO A 7 16.71 -9.77 26.22
CA PRO A 7 16.57 -8.73 27.26
C PRO A 7 17.48 -7.52 27.09
N GLU A 8 18.66 -7.71 26.52
CA GLU A 8 19.66 -6.66 26.28
C GLU A 8 19.39 -5.80 25.04
N ALA A 9 18.47 -6.25 24.16
CA ALA A 9 18.12 -5.54 22.93
C ALA A 9 16.60 -5.62 22.68
N ILE A 10 15.88 -4.68 23.27
CA ILE A 10 14.41 -4.66 23.39
C ILE A 10 13.66 -4.97 22.08
N TYR A 11 14.19 -4.55 20.91
CA TYR A 11 13.53 -4.78 19.60
C TYR A 11 14.16 -5.92 18.77
N ALA A 12 15.22 -6.58 19.24
CA ALA A 12 15.92 -7.61 18.47
C ALA A 12 15.01 -8.75 18.07
N GLY A 13 14.07 -9.17 18.93
CA GLY A 13 13.10 -10.22 18.61
C GLY A 13 12.22 -9.92 17.40
N CYS A 14 11.85 -8.64 17.18
CA CYS A 14 11.08 -8.24 16.00
C CYS A 14 11.91 -8.39 14.71
N PHE A 15 13.19 -7.99 14.76
CA PHE A 15 14.10 -8.13 13.61
C PHE A 15 14.40 -9.59 13.30
N PHE A 16 14.63 -10.45 14.31
CA PHE A 16 14.81 -11.89 14.11
C PHE A 16 13.57 -12.55 13.52
N THR A 17 12.38 -12.19 13.99
CA THR A 17 11.11 -12.69 13.42
C THR A 17 10.97 -12.27 11.96
N ALA A 18 11.22 -11.00 11.63
CA ALA A 18 11.18 -10.52 10.26
C ALA A 18 12.20 -11.24 9.36
N ALA A 19 13.44 -11.40 9.84
CA ALA A 19 14.49 -12.12 9.13
C ALA A 19 14.11 -13.59 8.88
N THR A 20 13.54 -14.26 9.88
CA THR A 20 13.09 -15.66 9.75
C THR A 20 12.00 -15.81 8.69
N VAL A 21 10.98 -14.92 8.71
CA VAL A 21 9.91 -14.91 7.70
C VAL A 21 10.49 -14.66 6.31
N GLN A 22 11.45 -13.72 6.19
CA GLN A 22 12.10 -13.43 4.92
C GLN A 22 12.92 -14.61 4.40
N LEU A 23 13.65 -15.31 5.26
CA LEU A 23 14.38 -16.53 4.89
C LEU A 23 13.43 -17.65 4.45
N LEU A 24 12.32 -17.87 5.16
CA LEU A 24 11.30 -18.83 4.74
C LEU A 24 10.72 -18.50 3.36
N SER A 25 10.51 -17.22 3.05
CA SER A 25 10.04 -16.81 1.72
C SER A 25 11.04 -17.12 0.61
N LEU A 26 12.35 -17.06 0.88
CA LEU A 26 13.40 -17.46 -0.08
C LEU A 26 13.33 -18.95 -0.43
N PHE A 27 13.06 -19.83 0.56
CA PHE A 27 12.88 -21.26 0.29
C PHE A 27 11.67 -21.52 -0.61
N VAL A 28 10.56 -20.82 -0.37
CA VAL A 28 9.37 -20.91 -1.24
C VAL A 28 9.69 -20.45 -2.65
N LEU A 29 10.38 -19.30 -2.80
CA LEU A 29 10.79 -18.76 -4.10
C LEU A 29 11.77 -19.68 -4.84
N ALA A 30 12.72 -20.31 -4.13
CA ALA A 30 13.66 -21.27 -4.71
C ALA A 30 12.98 -22.53 -5.27
N GLY A 31 11.81 -22.91 -4.70
CA GLY A 31 10.98 -24.01 -5.20
C GLY A 31 10.15 -23.67 -6.43
N LEU A 32 9.99 -22.38 -6.77
CA LEU A 32 9.17 -21.93 -7.90
C LEU A 32 9.95 -22.05 -9.21
N LYS A 33 9.52 -22.95 -10.09
CA LYS A 33 10.02 -23.05 -11.47
C LYS A 33 9.30 -22.03 -12.35
N ILE A 34 9.75 -20.77 -12.32
CA ILE A 34 9.19 -19.71 -13.16
C ILE A 34 9.90 -19.74 -14.53
N LYS A 35 9.13 -19.96 -15.59
CA LYS A 35 9.63 -19.88 -16.95
C LYS A 35 10.06 -18.43 -17.23
N ARG A 36 11.32 -18.22 -17.65
CA ARG A 36 11.78 -16.88 -18.04
C ARG A 36 10.95 -16.38 -19.22
N PRO A 37 10.41 -15.15 -19.15
CA PRO A 37 9.76 -14.56 -20.32
C PRO A 37 10.74 -14.50 -21.48
N GLU A 38 10.30 -14.90 -22.69
CA GLU A 38 11.09 -14.73 -23.89
C GLU A 38 11.33 -13.24 -24.13
N ARG A 39 12.59 -12.86 -24.31
CA ARG A 39 12.92 -11.50 -24.70
C ARG A 39 12.47 -11.31 -26.15
N THR A 40 11.32 -10.68 -26.35
CA THR A 40 10.91 -10.21 -27.65
C THR A 40 11.86 -9.11 -28.13
N ALA A 41 12.39 -9.28 -29.34
CA ALA A 41 13.32 -8.32 -29.95
C ALA A 41 12.68 -6.94 -30.20
N SER A 42 11.36 -6.86 -30.31
CA SER A 42 10.62 -5.60 -30.39
C SER A 42 10.41 -5.05 -28.98
N GLY A 43 11.05 -3.94 -28.66
CA GLY A 43 10.98 -3.30 -27.33
C GLY A 43 9.60 -2.75 -26.91
N GLY A 44 8.51 -3.10 -27.58
CA GLY A 44 7.17 -2.61 -27.34
C GLY A 44 7.03 -1.09 -27.52
N ARG A 45 5.85 -0.54 -27.28
CA ARG A 45 5.57 0.91 -27.40
C ARG A 45 6.39 1.73 -26.40
N PRO A 46 6.94 2.90 -26.77
CA PRO A 46 7.68 3.75 -25.84
C PRO A 46 6.78 4.26 -24.70
N ILE A 47 7.35 4.49 -23.51
CA ILE A 47 6.60 4.95 -22.32
C ILE A 47 5.78 6.22 -22.60
N GLY A 48 6.30 7.12 -23.47
CA GLY A 48 5.58 8.34 -23.84
C GLY A 48 4.20 8.11 -24.47
N VAL A 49 3.94 6.96 -25.05
CA VAL A 49 2.60 6.59 -25.55
C VAL A 49 1.64 6.37 -24.38
N PHE A 50 2.08 5.65 -23.34
CA PHE A 50 1.26 5.37 -22.15
C PHE A 50 0.97 6.65 -21.36
N LEU A 51 1.93 7.57 -21.29
CA LEU A 51 1.75 8.87 -20.63
C LEU A 51 0.71 9.77 -21.32
N ARG A 52 0.24 9.43 -22.51
CA ARG A 52 -0.87 10.09 -23.20
C ARG A 52 -2.20 9.36 -23.05
N MET A 53 -2.21 8.18 -22.42
CA MET A 53 -3.43 7.39 -22.19
C MET A 53 -4.06 7.78 -20.85
N PRO A 54 -5.29 8.37 -20.83
CA PRO A 54 -5.92 8.78 -19.58
C PRO A 54 -6.06 7.65 -18.56
N VAL A 55 -6.36 6.45 -19.03
CA VAL A 55 -6.50 5.26 -18.16
C VAL A 55 -5.20 4.93 -17.44
N TYR A 56 -4.06 5.04 -18.12
CA TYR A 56 -2.73 4.83 -17.52
C TYR A 56 -2.42 5.89 -16.47
N ILE A 57 -2.63 7.16 -16.83
CA ILE A 57 -2.39 8.30 -15.94
C ILE A 57 -3.23 8.16 -14.66
N ILE A 58 -4.52 7.87 -14.79
CA ILE A 58 -5.41 7.66 -13.64
C ILE A 58 -4.92 6.51 -12.79
N GLY A 59 -4.52 5.38 -13.39
CA GLY A 59 -3.97 4.24 -12.66
C GLY A 59 -2.74 4.61 -11.84
N VAL A 60 -1.76 5.29 -12.45
CA VAL A 60 -0.54 5.75 -11.78
C VAL A 60 -0.84 6.75 -10.67
N LEU A 61 -1.70 7.74 -10.93
CA LEU A 61 -2.10 8.74 -9.93
C LEU A 61 -2.81 8.10 -8.73
N CYS A 62 -3.70 7.13 -8.95
CA CYS A 62 -4.38 6.42 -7.86
C CYS A 62 -3.38 5.66 -6.99
N CYS A 63 -2.40 4.97 -7.58
CA CYS A 63 -1.33 4.31 -6.84
C CYS A 63 -0.49 5.32 -6.05
N ALA A 64 -0.02 6.38 -6.72
CA ALA A 64 0.87 7.37 -6.13
C ALA A 64 0.20 8.14 -4.98
N VAL A 65 -1.02 8.65 -5.19
CA VAL A 65 -1.78 9.39 -4.17
C VAL A 65 -2.16 8.46 -3.02
N GLY A 66 -2.64 7.23 -3.33
CA GLY A 66 -2.98 6.25 -2.31
C GLY A 66 -1.80 5.93 -1.38
N TYR A 67 -0.61 5.72 -1.95
CA TYR A 67 0.61 5.47 -1.16
C TYR A 67 1.09 6.71 -0.40
N ALA A 68 1.04 7.89 -1.01
CA ALA A 68 1.44 9.13 -0.35
C ALA A 68 0.56 9.41 0.88
N LEU A 69 -0.77 9.33 0.74
CA LEU A 69 -1.70 9.51 1.84
C LEU A 69 -1.47 8.48 2.96
N MET A 70 -1.24 7.22 2.59
CA MET A 70 -0.90 6.17 3.57
C MET A 70 0.38 6.52 4.32
N SER A 71 1.44 6.97 3.62
CA SER A 71 2.71 7.36 4.24
C SER A 71 2.52 8.51 5.23
N TYR A 72 1.75 9.53 4.87
CA TYR A 72 1.40 10.63 5.78
C TYR A 72 0.69 10.15 7.04
N LEU A 73 -0.35 9.33 6.89
CA LEU A 73 -1.12 8.82 8.02
C LEU A 73 -0.28 7.92 8.93
N MET A 74 0.59 7.09 8.36
CA MET A 74 1.49 6.22 9.12
C MET A 74 2.57 6.98 9.87
N THR A 75 2.98 8.15 9.39
CA THR A 75 3.93 9.03 10.10
C THR A 75 3.22 9.84 11.20
N ALA A 76 2.07 10.45 10.88
CA ALA A 76 1.38 11.36 11.80
C ALA A 76 0.64 10.62 12.93
N THR A 77 0.00 9.46 12.65
CA THR A 77 -0.86 8.80 13.64
C THR A 77 -0.13 8.32 14.88
N PRO A 78 1.07 7.69 14.82
CA PRO A 78 1.81 7.32 16.03
C PRO A 78 2.13 8.52 16.93
N LEU A 79 2.54 9.64 16.33
CA LEU A 79 2.83 10.86 17.06
C LEU A 79 1.57 11.40 17.73
N GLN A 80 0.47 11.42 17.01
CA GLN A 80 -0.82 11.92 17.52
C GLN A 80 -1.37 11.02 18.64
N VAL A 81 -1.36 9.70 18.46
CA VAL A 81 -1.91 8.73 19.41
C VAL A 81 -1.09 8.70 20.71
N VAL A 82 0.24 8.70 20.59
CA VAL A 82 1.13 8.56 21.77
C VAL A 82 1.36 9.89 22.46
N ASN A 83 1.69 10.95 21.69
CA ASN A 83 2.14 12.21 22.28
C ASN A 83 1.00 13.18 22.59
N VAL A 84 -0.05 13.22 21.76
CA VAL A 84 -1.16 14.18 21.92
C VAL A 84 -2.33 13.51 22.66
N ALA A 85 -2.85 12.41 22.15
CA ALA A 85 -3.98 11.71 22.75
C ALA A 85 -3.63 10.89 24.01
N LYS A 86 -2.32 10.71 24.29
CA LYS A 86 -1.80 9.98 25.47
C LYS A 86 -2.35 8.56 25.64
N LEU A 87 -2.72 7.90 24.56
CA LEU A 87 -3.28 6.54 24.60
C LEU A 87 -2.23 5.44 24.80
N GLY A 88 -0.95 5.78 24.67
CA GLY A 88 0.17 4.88 24.90
C GLY A 88 0.52 3.98 23.72
N ASN A 89 1.67 3.28 23.84
CA ASN A 89 2.25 2.48 22.77
C ASN A 89 1.42 1.23 22.44
N SER A 90 0.74 0.63 23.41
CA SER A 90 -0.10 -0.56 23.18
C SER A 90 -1.30 -0.24 22.29
N ALA A 91 -1.98 0.89 22.55
CA ALA A 91 -3.07 1.36 21.71
C ALA A 91 -2.60 1.66 20.29
N ASN A 92 -1.46 2.36 20.16
CA ASN A 92 -0.86 2.65 18.87
C ASN A 92 -0.52 1.37 18.08
N ALA A 93 0.10 0.39 18.72
CA ALA A 93 0.41 -0.90 18.08
C ALA A 93 -0.86 -1.61 17.57
N THR A 94 -1.94 -1.61 18.35
CA THR A 94 -3.22 -2.22 17.95
C THR A 94 -3.83 -1.48 16.75
N ILE A 95 -3.81 -0.15 16.75
CA ILE A 95 -4.32 0.68 15.65
C ILE A 95 -3.56 0.38 14.34
N ILE A 96 -2.23 0.37 14.40
CA ILE A 96 -1.38 0.07 13.24
C ILE A 96 -1.61 -1.36 12.75
N GLN A 97 -1.71 -2.33 13.65
CA GLN A 97 -1.94 -3.73 13.30
C GLN A 97 -3.23 -3.91 12.48
N TRP A 98 -4.33 -3.29 12.90
CA TRP A 98 -5.59 -3.36 12.17
C TRP A 98 -5.57 -2.57 10.86
N HIS A 99 -4.81 -1.48 10.78
CA HIS A 99 -4.52 -0.81 9.52
C HIS A 99 -3.88 -1.75 8.50
N VAL A 100 -2.83 -2.46 8.91
CA VAL A 100 -2.13 -3.43 8.05
C VAL A 100 -3.07 -4.57 7.62
N VAL A 101 -3.90 -5.08 8.52
CA VAL A 101 -4.95 -6.06 8.18
C VAL A 101 -5.89 -5.50 7.13
N ALA A 102 -6.37 -4.26 7.29
CA ALA A 102 -7.26 -3.60 6.35
C ALA A 102 -6.61 -3.28 4.99
N MET A 103 -5.27 -3.14 4.94
CA MET A 103 -4.54 -2.99 3.68
C MET A 103 -4.52 -4.30 2.88
N PHE A 104 -4.27 -5.43 3.52
CA PHE A 104 -3.94 -6.67 2.79
C PHE A 104 -5.10 -7.67 2.73
N LEU A 105 -5.91 -7.80 3.77
CA LEU A 105 -7.02 -8.76 3.80
C LEU A 105 -8.02 -8.55 2.65
N PRO A 106 -8.44 -7.32 2.29
CA PRO A 106 -9.35 -7.11 1.18
C PRO A 106 -8.79 -7.51 -0.18
N SER A 107 -7.46 -7.57 -0.34
CA SER A 107 -6.81 -7.92 -1.62
C SER A 107 -7.28 -9.28 -2.16
N PHE A 108 -7.65 -10.22 -1.28
CA PHE A 108 -8.22 -11.50 -1.68
C PHE A 108 -9.56 -11.36 -2.45
N PHE A 109 -10.27 -10.28 -2.23
CA PHE A 109 -11.61 -10.03 -2.80
C PHE A 109 -11.61 -8.87 -3.80
N THR A 110 -10.70 -7.91 -3.66
CA THR A 110 -10.68 -6.68 -4.47
C THR A 110 -10.58 -6.98 -5.97
N GLY A 111 -9.82 -8.00 -6.37
CA GLY A 111 -9.78 -8.46 -7.76
C GLY A 111 -11.16 -8.88 -8.29
N SER A 112 -11.90 -9.68 -7.53
CA SER A 112 -13.26 -10.10 -7.86
C SER A 112 -14.24 -8.93 -7.90
N LEU A 113 -14.09 -7.97 -6.98
CA LEU A 113 -14.90 -6.75 -6.96
C LEU A 113 -14.64 -5.89 -8.20
N ILE A 114 -13.38 -5.77 -8.64
CA ILE A 114 -13.02 -5.07 -9.88
C ILE A 114 -13.65 -5.73 -11.11
N VAL A 115 -13.65 -7.06 -11.17
CA VAL A 115 -14.29 -7.79 -12.26
C VAL A 115 -15.80 -7.57 -12.26
N ARG A 116 -16.44 -7.60 -11.09
CA ARG A 116 -17.90 -7.50 -10.95
C ARG A 116 -18.43 -6.08 -11.13
N PHE A 117 -17.77 -5.08 -10.54
CA PHE A 117 -18.27 -3.70 -10.46
C PHE A 117 -17.50 -2.71 -11.34
N GLY A 118 -16.36 -3.13 -11.88
CA GLY A 118 -15.47 -2.29 -12.67
C GLY A 118 -14.45 -1.53 -11.80
N ALA A 119 -13.27 -1.29 -12.38
CA ALA A 119 -12.16 -0.66 -11.67
C ALA A 119 -12.49 0.75 -11.16
N PHE A 120 -13.18 1.56 -11.94
CA PHE A 120 -13.48 2.95 -11.56
C PHE A 120 -14.38 3.05 -10.32
N ARG A 121 -15.36 2.17 -10.15
CA ARG A 121 -16.21 2.17 -8.95
C ARG A 121 -15.41 1.79 -7.70
N ILE A 122 -14.48 0.86 -7.83
CA ILE A 122 -13.59 0.47 -6.73
C ILE A 122 -12.64 1.61 -6.38
N LEU A 123 -12.07 2.31 -7.36
CA LEU A 123 -11.24 3.50 -7.13
C LEU A 123 -12.02 4.60 -6.39
N TRP A 124 -13.26 4.90 -6.81
CA TRP A 124 -14.11 5.86 -6.11
C TRP A 124 -14.41 5.44 -4.66
N SER A 125 -14.66 4.14 -4.43
CA SER A 125 -14.80 3.63 -3.07
C SER A 125 -13.54 3.86 -2.23
N GLY A 126 -12.35 3.69 -2.83
CA GLY A 126 -11.08 3.99 -2.20
C GLY A 126 -10.95 5.46 -1.80
N VAL A 127 -11.33 6.38 -2.69
CA VAL A 127 -11.36 7.82 -2.37
C VAL A 127 -12.31 8.12 -1.21
N VAL A 128 -13.51 7.55 -1.20
CA VAL A 128 -14.48 7.73 -0.11
C VAL A 128 -13.91 7.23 1.22
N PHE A 129 -13.25 6.06 1.24
CA PHE A 129 -12.62 5.55 2.46
C PHE A 129 -11.51 6.48 2.98
N TYR A 130 -10.71 7.09 2.10
CA TYR A 130 -9.72 8.09 2.52
C TYR A 130 -10.37 9.37 3.07
N LEU A 131 -11.44 9.86 2.45
CA LEU A 131 -12.16 11.03 2.98
C LEU A 131 -12.75 10.74 4.37
N VAL A 132 -13.34 9.55 4.57
CA VAL A 132 -13.81 9.10 5.89
C VAL A 132 -12.66 9.00 6.88
N SER A 133 -11.52 8.45 6.48
CA SER A 133 -10.32 8.36 7.30
C SER A 133 -9.84 9.73 7.76
N ILE A 134 -9.70 10.70 6.85
CA ILE A 134 -9.27 12.06 7.16
C ILE A 134 -10.26 12.74 8.11
N PHE A 135 -11.55 12.64 7.83
CA PHE A 135 -12.59 13.20 8.69
C PHE A 135 -12.50 12.65 10.13
N LEU A 136 -12.38 11.33 10.28
CA LEU A 136 -12.24 10.68 11.56
C LEU A 136 -10.93 11.06 12.26
N ALA A 137 -9.82 11.21 11.53
CA ALA A 137 -8.53 11.60 12.10
C ALA A 137 -8.57 13.03 12.67
N VAL A 138 -9.20 13.97 11.97
CA VAL A 138 -9.29 15.39 12.39
C VAL A 138 -10.24 15.57 13.57
N THR A 139 -11.30 14.76 13.65
CA THR A 139 -12.31 14.83 14.74
C THR A 139 -11.99 13.87 15.90
N ALA A 140 -10.87 13.16 15.84
CA ALA A 140 -10.57 12.07 16.75
C ALA A 140 -10.41 12.53 18.20
N ALA A 141 -11.20 11.90 19.08
CA ALA A 141 -11.02 11.95 20.53
C ALA A 141 -11.07 10.51 21.07
N GLY A 142 -9.91 9.97 21.50
CA GLY A 142 -9.81 8.63 22.04
C GLY A 142 -9.51 7.53 21.02
N PHE A 143 -9.48 6.28 21.49
CA PHE A 143 -9.00 5.12 20.72
C PHE A 143 -9.82 4.82 19.46
N TRP A 144 -11.13 4.74 19.55
CA TRP A 144 -11.99 4.25 18.47
C TRP A 144 -11.97 5.10 17.21
N PRO A 145 -12.01 6.45 17.25
CA PRO A 145 -11.87 7.26 16.04
C PRO A 145 -10.54 7.08 15.34
N TYR A 146 -9.43 6.97 16.06
CA TYR A 146 -8.13 6.68 15.45
C TYR A 146 -8.09 5.29 14.83
N TRP A 147 -8.65 4.28 15.52
CA TRP A 147 -8.72 2.92 15.00
C TRP A 147 -9.55 2.86 13.71
N LEU A 148 -10.76 3.42 13.72
CA LEU A 148 -11.62 3.48 12.53
C LEU A 148 -10.98 4.28 11.39
N SER A 149 -10.33 5.40 11.70
CA SER A 149 -9.61 6.22 10.72
C SER A 149 -8.56 5.38 9.99
N LEU A 150 -7.70 4.66 10.73
CA LEU A 150 -6.64 3.87 10.14
C LEU A 150 -7.16 2.63 9.41
N VAL A 151 -8.20 1.97 9.89
CA VAL A 151 -8.87 0.90 9.16
C VAL A 151 -9.43 1.41 7.83
N ALA A 152 -10.12 2.55 7.84
CA ALA A 152 -10.63 3.17 6.62
C ALA A 152 -9.49 3.55 5.65
N ALA A 153 -8.37 4.10 6.16
CA ALA A 153 -7.19 4.38 5.35
C ALA A 153 -6.62 3.13 4.69
N GLY A 154 -6.56 2.01 5.41
CA GLY A 154 -6.10 0.73 4.88
C GLY A 154 -6.97 0.22 3.73
N LEU A 155 -8.29 0.27 3.89
CA LEU A 155 -9.25 -0.06 2.83
C LEU A 155 -9.11 0.88 1.63
N GLY A 156 -8.98 2.19 1.88
CA GLY A 156 -8.78 3.21 0.86
C GLY A 156 -7.51 2.94 0.04
N TRP A 157 -6.40 2.65 0.72
CA TRP A 157 -5.15 2.28 0.07
C TRP A 157 -5.30 1.02 -0.79
N ASN A 158 -5.90 -0.04 -0.25
CA ASN A 158 -6.09 -1.28 -0.99
C ASN A 158 -6.85 -1.04 -2.31
N PHE A 159 -7.97 -0.32 -2.25
CA PHE A 159 -8.82 -0.08 -3.42
C PHE A 159 -8.15 0.82 -4.46
N LEU A 160 -7.43 1.86 -4.02
CA LEU A 160 -6.69 2.72 -4.93
C LEU A 160 -5.49 2.01 -5.55
N PHE A 161 -4.73 1.25 -4.75
CA PHE A 161 -3.54 0.57 -5.23
C PHE A 161 -3.88 -0.61 -6.14
N VAL A 162 -4.74 -1.53 -5.71
CA VAL A 162 -5.14 -2.70 -6.52
C VAL A 162 -5.95 -2.27 -7.75
N GLY A 163 -6.83 -1.29 -7.59
CA GLY A 163 -7.57 -0.71 -8.72
C GLY A 163 -6.67 0.00 -9.72
N GLY A 164 -5.73 0.81 -9.22
CA GLY A 164 -4.77 1.55 -10.03
C GLY A 164 -3.83 0.62 -10.82
N THR A 165 -3.21 -0.36 -10.16
CA THR A 165 -2.36 -1.36 -10.81
C THR A 165 -3.13 -2.19 -11.84
N SER A 166 -4.42 -2.49 -11.59
CA SER A 166 -5.30 -3.15 -12.56
C SER A 166 -5.51 -2.30 -13.82
N LEU A 167 -5.68 -0.97 -13.69
CA LEU A 167 -5.78 -0.07 -14.86
C LEU A 167 -4.46 -0.01 -15.63
N VAL A 168 -3.33 0.11 -14.94
CA VAL A 168 -2.00 0.09 -15.56
C VAL A 168 -1.78 -1.19 -16.36
N ALA A 169 -2.14 -2.35 -15.79
CA ALA A 169 -1.97 -3.65 -16.44
C ALA A 169 -2.85 -3.84 -17.67
N ARG A 170 -4.03 -3.18 -17.72
CA ARG A 170 -4.99 -3.32 -18.84
C ARG A 170 -4.53 -2.65 -20.13
N VAL A 171 -3.73 -1.59 -20.05
CA VAL A 171 -3.28 -0.84 -21.23
C VAL A 171 -2.01 -1.41 -21.85
N ALA A 172 -1.31 -2.30 -21.14
CA ALA A 172 -0.04 -2.89 -21.53
C ALA A 172 -0.24 -4.30 -22.09
N GLU A 173 0.38 -4.57 -23.24
CA GLU A 173 0.50 -5.91 -23.79
C GLU A 173 1.42 -6.76 -22.87
N PRO A 174 1.33 -8.11 -22.92
CA PRO A 174 2.10 -8.98 -22.04
C PRO A 174 3.60 -8.65 -22.00
N GLU A 175 4.18 -8.33 -23.16
CA GLU A 175 5.61 -8.02 -23.34
C GLU A 175 6.00 -6.65 -22.77
N GLU A 176 5.05 -5.73 -22.64
CA GLU A 176 5.24 -4.36 -22.18
C GLU A 176 5.03 -4.21 -20.67
N ARG A 177 4.29 -5.15 -20.05
CA ARG A 177 3.82 -5.05 -18.65
C ARG A 177 4.94 -4.74 -17.66
N GLY A 178 6.07 -5.44 -17.76
CA GLY A 178 7.21 -5.22 -16.85
C GLY A 178 7.74 -3.79 -16.88
N ARG A 179 7.88 -3.22 -18.08
CA ARG A 179 8.38 -1.85 -18.26
C ARG A 179 7.35 -0.81 -17.85
N VAL A 180 6.09 -1.02 -18.24
CA VAL A 180 4.99 -0.08 -17.98
C VAL A 180 4.67 -0.05 -16.48
N GLN A 181 4.62 -1.21 -15.83
CA GLN A 181 4.44 -1.33 -14.38
C GLN A 181 5.64 -0.76 -13.63
N GLY A 182 6.88 -1.10 -14.03
CA GLY A 182 8.08 -0.58 -13.39
C GLY A 182 8.17 0.95 -13.43
N PHE A 183 7.72 1.59 -14.51
CA PHE A 183 7.64 3.04 -14.57
C PHE A 183 6.54 3.60 -13.64
N ALA A 184 5.38 2.94 -13.57
CA ALA A 184 4.32 3.31 -12.63
C ALA A 184 4.80 3.20 -11.16
N ASP A 185 5.52 2.13 -10.84
CA ASP A 185 6.11 1.91 -9.51
C ASP A 185 7.18 2.97 -9.18
N LEU A 186 8.02 3.35 -10.15
CA LEU A 186 8.99 4.43 -9.99
C LEU A 186 8.29 5.75 -9.64
N MET A 187 7.24 6.12 -10.35
CA MET A 187 6.46 7.33 -10.07
C MET A 187 5.81 7.27 -8.68
N THR A 188 5.24 6.13 -8.33
CA THR A 188 4.63 5.89 -7.02
C THR A 188 5.67 6.05 -5.90
N MET A 189 6.82 5.38 -6.00
CA MET A 189 7.87 5.44 -4.97
C MET A 189 8.51 6.83 -4.86
N THR A 190 8.67 7.55 -5.97
CA THR A 190 9.14 8.95 -5.95
C THR A 190 8.16 9.84 -5.19
N THR A 191 6.85 9.66 -5.42
CA THR A 191 5.81 10.41 -4.71
C THR A 191 5.80 10.07 -3.20
N VAL A 192 5.97 8.79 -2.85
CA VAL A 192 6.09 8.36 -1.44
C VAL A 192 7.31 8.98 -0.77
N ALA A 193 8.47 8.97 -1.43
CA ALA A 193 9.68 9.57 -0.88
C ALA A 193 9.50 11.07 -0.62
N THR A 194 8.92 11.81 -1.56
CA THR A 194 8.63 13.24 -1.37
C THR A 194 7.60 13.49 -0.27
N ALA A 195 6.55 12.66 -0.20
CA ALA A 195 5.55 12.73 0.87
C ALA A 195 6.20 12.48 2.25
N SER A 196 7.03 11.45 2.38
CA SER A 196 7.70 11.11 3.64
C SER A 196 8.64 12.23 4.10
N LEU A 197 9.39 12.85 3.18
CA LEU A 197 10.28 13.99 3.51
C LEU A 197 9.50 15.24 3.92
N SER A 198 8.27 15.41 3.46
CA SER A 198 7.42 16.55 3.80
C SER A 198 6.55 16.34 5.05
N ALA A 199 6.46 15.11 5.55
CA ALA A 199 5.66 14.75 6.74
C ALA A 199 6.45 14.84 8.06
N GLY A 200 7.77 14.92 8.01
CA GLY A 200 8.70 15.07 9.15
C GLY A 200 9.33 16.42 9.14
#